data_f4442ed386f6d1a14b12315bcc7d113e
#
_entry.id   f4442ed386f6d1a14b12315bcc7d113e
#
_cell.length_a   1.000
_cell.length_b   1.000
_cell.length_c   1.000
_cell.angle_alpha   90.00
_cell.angle_beta   90.00
_cell.angle_gamma   90.00
#
_symmetry.space_group_name_H-M   'P 1'
#
loop_
_entity.id
_entity.type
_entity.pdbx_description
1 polymer ?
#
loop_
_entity_poly.entity_id
_entity_poly.type
_entity_poly.pdbx_seq_one_letter_code
_entity_poly.pdbx_strand_id
1 'polypeptide(L)'
;VSLLLALALAAVLAVPSLAVDRAEAQTSAQLLYNLGLFRGTGTDASGTPVFDLDRAPTRAEAVTMLVRLLGAEQAALSGSWSMPFTDVADWARPYVGYAYSKGLTKGIDATTFGSASTVTAAQYLTFLLRALGYQDGTDFSWSTPWLRTDKLGITSGEYGAKTAFLRGDAAVVSARALDAARKGSDQTLLEALLAGGGITDSDVVVWSSEAMAFEADFASFLFYPVKGSPATFTSFKVTKATVNGLATKTLQLTTPAAVSAYLASIGAD
;
A
#
# COMPACT_ATOMS: atom_id res chain seq x y z
N VAL A 1 -53.43 -22.31 -33.03
CA VAL A 1 -52.91 -21.24 -32.18
C VAL A 1 -51.70 -21.80 -31.46
N SER A 2 -50.51 -21.53 -32.03
CA SER A 2 -49.26 -22.00 -31.47
C SER A 2 -48.73 -20.97 -30.47
N LEU A 3 -48.57 -21.37 -29.24
CA LEU A 3 -47.98 -20.58 -28.16
C LEU A 3 -46.48 -20.76 -28.21
N LEU A 4 -45.71 -19.81 -28.73
CA LEU A 4 -44.29 -19.73 -28.67
C LEU A 4 -43.86 -19.26 -27.28
N LEU A 5 -43.35 -20.17 -26.47
CA LEU A 5 -42.74 -19.85 -25.17
C LEU A 5 -41.30 -19.35 -25.43
N ALA A 6 -41.10 -18.05 -25.39
CA ALA A 6 -39.76 -17.46 -25.46
C ALA A 6 -39.07 -17.64 -24.10
N LEU A 7 -38.13 -18.58 -24.06
CA LEU A 7 -37.25 -18.77 -22.92
C LEU A 7 -36.16 -17.70 -22.98
N ALA A 8 -36.35 -16.64 -22.19
CA ALA A 8 -35.31 -15.63 -22.00
C ALA A 8 -34.20 -16.22 -21.13
N LEU A 9 -33.14 -16.70 -21.79
CA LEU A 9 -31.91 -17.10 -21.12
C LEU A 9 -31.22 -15.82 -20.62
N ALA A 10 -31.45 -15.48 -19.37
CA ALA A 10 -30.66 -14.43 -18.70
C ALA A 10 -29.22 -14.96 -18.55
N ALA A 11 -28.35 -14.57 -19.48
CA ALA A 11 -26.94 -14.74 -19.31
C ALA A 11 -26.50 -13.87 -18.11
N VAL A 12 -26.35 -14.49 -16.96
CA VAL A 12 -25.61 -13.89 -15.85
C VAL A 12 -24.19 -13.75 -16.34
N LEU A 13 -23.85 -12.55 -16.81
CA LEU A 13 -22.47 -12.17 -17.03
C LEU A 13 -21.81 -12.22 -15.64
N ALA A 14 -21.11 -13.32 -15.37
CA ALA A 14 -20.19 -13.39 -14.24
C ALA A 14 -19.17 -12.29 -14.51
N VAL A 15 -19.29 -11.17 -13.81
CA VAL A 15 -18.21 -10.17 -13.74
C VAL A 15 -17.03 -10.94 -13.17
N PRO A 16 -15.90 -11.06 -13.90
CA PRO A 16 -14.73 -11.72 -13.34
C PRO A 16 -14.38 -10.96 -12.07
N SER A 17 -14.36 -11.64 -10.95
CA SER A 17 -13.74 -11.13 -9.73
C SER A 17 -12.32 -10.76 -10.14
N LEU A 18 -12.01 -9.47 -10.20
CA LEU A 18 -10.67 -8.98 -10.46
C LEU A 18 -9.82 -9.34 -9.24
N ALA A 19 -9.36 -10.58 -9.21
CA ALA A 19 -8.30 -10.96 -8.27
C ALA A 19 -7.10 -10.07 -8.59
N VAL A 20 -6.43 -9.58 -7.55
CA VAL A 20 -5.17 -8.86 -7.71
C VAL A 20 -4.21 -9.75 -8.52
N ASP A 21 -3.66 -9.18 -9.59
CA ASP A 21 -2.71 -9.90 -10.43
C ASP A 21 -1.45 -10.23 -9.62
N ARG A 22 -0.92 -11.44 -9.82
CA ARG A 22 0.28 -11.88 -9.13
C ARG A 22 1.50 -11.02 -9.49
N ALA A 23 1.61 -10.56 -10.73
CA ALA A 23 2.69 -9.68 -11.16
C ALA A 23 2.59 -8.31 -10.45
N GLU A 24 1.39 -7.75 -10.34
CA GLU A 24 1.13 -6.54 -9.58
C GLU A 24 1.48 -6.72 -8.10
N ALA A 25 1.10 -7.84 -7.50
CA ALA A 25 1.42 -8.15 -6.11
C ALA A 25 2.93 -8.23 -5.87
N GLN A 26 3.68 -8.88 -6.77
CA GLN A 26 5.14 -8.99 -6.70
C GLN A 26 5.80 -7.61 -6.82
N THR A 27 5.39 -6.82 -7.81
CA THR A 27 5.91 -5.47 -8.04
C THR A 27 5.63 -4.57 -6.84
N SER A 28 4.41 -4.59 -6.31
CA SER A 28 4.02 -3.82 -5.13
C SER A 28 4.83 -4.19 -3.89
N ALA A 29 5.02 -5.49 -3.66
CA ALA A 29 5.81 -5.97 -2.53
C ALA A 29 7.28 -5.54 -2.65
N GLN A 30 7.85 -5.63 -3.86
CA GLN A 30 9.23 -5.21 -4.12
C GLN A 30 9.41 -3.70 -3.93
N LEU A 31 8.51 -2.89 -4.48
CA LEU A 31 8.55 -1.44 -4.31
C LEU A 31 8.48 -1.03 -2.84
N LEU A 32 7.54 -1.61 -2.08
CA LEU A 32 7.42 -1.35 -0.65
C LEU A 32 8.63 -1.86 0.15
N TYR A 33 9.22 -2.98 -0.27
CA TYR A 33 10.45 -3.52 0.34
C TYR A 33 11.63 -2.56 0.15
N ASN A 34 11.79 -2.01 -1.03
CA ASN A 34 12.85 -1.05 -1.34
C ASN A 34 12.70 0.26 -0.56
N LEU A 35 11.45 0.68 -0.31
CA LEU A 35 11.15 1.80 0.60
C LEU A 35 11.32 1.46 2.10
N GLY A 36 11.66 0.22 2.45
CA GLY A 36 11.71 -0.23 3.85
C GLY A 36 10.34 -0.38 4.53
N LEU A 37 9.24 -0.25 3.75
CA LEU A 37 7.86 -0.26 4.26
C LEU A 37 7.21 -1.65 4.25
N PHE A 38 7.88 -2.65 3.70
CA PHE A 38 7.42 -4.04 3.67
C PHE A 38 8.60 -5.00 3.89
N ARG A 39 8.34 -6.17 4.45
CA ARG A 39 9.38 -7.19 4.62
C ARG A 39 8.93 -8.53 4.08
N GLY A 40 9.89 -9.26 3.51
CA GLY A 40 9.74 -10.66 3.19
C GLY A 40 9.59 -11.53 4.45
N THR A 41 9.24 -12.79 4.22
CA THR A 41 9.19 -13.84 5.24
C THR A 41 10.54 -14.55 5.40
N GLY A 42 11.47 -14.29 4.49
CA GLY A 42 12.82 -14.81 4.44
C GLY A 42 13.51 -14.38 3.16
N THR A 43 14.62 -15.04 2.85
CA THR A 43 15.35 -14.90 1.58
C THR A 43 15.50 -16.28 0.93
N ASP A 44 15.54 -16.31 -0.39
CA ASP A 44 15.88 -17.50 -1.14
C ASP A 44 17.41 -17.78 -1.13
N ALA A 45 17.85 -18.83 -1.83
CA ALA A 45 19.24 -19.21 -1.91
C ALA A 45 20.15 -18.15 -2.59
N SER A 46 19.57 -17.23 -3.36
CA SER A 46 20.28 -16.11 -4.00
C SER A 46 20.32 -14.85 -3.14
N GLY A 47 19.68 -14.86 -1.97
CA GLY A 47 19.53 -13.69 -1.10
C GLY A 47 18.35 -12.78 -1.47
N THR A 48 17.53 -13.19 -2.45
CA THR A 48 16.33 -12.42 -2.87
C THR A 48 15.22 -12.54 -1.82
N PRO A 49 14.50 -11.47 -1.47
CA PRO A 49 13.43 -11.53 -0.50
C PRO A 49 12.27 -12.40 -1.01
N VAL A 50 11.79 -13.29 -0.15
CA VAL A 50 10.59 -14.10 -0.37
C VAL A 50 9.42 -13.42 0.33
N PHE A 51 8.39 -13.02 -0.43
CA PHE A 51 7.27 -12.25 0.12
C PHE A 51 6.08 -13.11 0.57
N ASP A 52 6.01 -14.37 0.12
CA ASP A 52 4.95 -15.31 0.47
C ASP A 52 3.53 -14.76 0.17
N LEU A 53 3.39 -14.21 -1.04
CA LEU A 53 2.24 -13.38 -1.44
C LEU A 53 0.91 -14.15 -1.52
N ASP A 54 0.98 -15.47 -1.72
CA ASP A 54 -0.20 -16.34 -1.89
C ASP A 54 -0.79 -16.82 -0.54
N ARG A 55 -0.15 -16.48 0.58
CA ARG A 55 -0.61 -16.85 1.91
C ARG A 55 -1.49 -15.76 2.53
N ALA A 56 -2.57 -16.16 3.19
CA ALA A 56 -3.35 -15.24 4.01
C ALA A 56 -2.56 -14.83 5.26
N PRO A 57 -2.38 -13.53 5.54
CA PRO A 57 -1.71 -13.09 6.74
C PRO A 57 -2.61 -13.24 7.96
N THR A 58 -2.02 -13.50 9.12
CA THR A 58 -2.73 -13.36 10.39
C THR A 58 -3.00 -11.88 10.68
N ARG A 59 -3.94 -11.62 11.59
CA ARG A 59 -4.27 -10.24 12.00
C ARG A 59 -3.09 -9.54 12.66
N ALA A 60 -2.25 -10.26 13.40
CA ALA A 60 -1.02 -9.72 13.96
C ALA A 60 0.01 -9.35 12.86
N GLU A 61 0.19 -10.20 11.87
CA GLU A 61 1.04 -9.90 10.71
C GLU A 61 0.51 -8.69 9.92
N ALA A 62 -0.81 -8.61 9.72
CA ALA A 62 -1.44 -7.50 9.01
C ALA A 62 -1.22 -6.15 9.70
N VAL A 63 -1.34 -6.10 11.02
CA VAL A 63 -1.04 -4.88 11.78
C VAL A 63 0.46 -4.56 11.75
N THR A 64 1.32 -5.57 11.79
CA THR A 64 2.77 -5.36 11.63
C THR A 64 3.10 -4.77 10.26
N MET A 65 2.48 -5.28 9.19
CA MET A 65 2.62 -4.74 7.84
C MET A 65 2.15 -3.28 7.77
N LEU A 66 1.02 -2.96 8.40
CA LEU A 66 0.51 -1.59 8.47
C LEU A 66 1.47 -0.65 9.21
N VAL A 67 2.00 -1.06 10.36
CA VAL A 67 2.95 -0.24 11.15
C VAL A 67 4.23 0.03 10.35
N ARG A 68 4.70 -0.95 9.58
CA ARG A 68 5.83 -0.77 8.66
C ARG A 68 5.48 0.19 7.53
N LEU A 69 4.31 0.04 6.91
CA LEU A 69 3.82 0.96 5.87
C LEU A 69 3.81 2.42 6.34
N LEU A 70 3.58 2.65 7.62
CA LEU A 70 3.60 3.99 8.22
C LEU A 70 5.01 4.47 8.60
N GLY A 71 6.07 3.74 8.25
CA GLY A 71 7.45 4.06 8.65
C GLY A 71 7.66 4.04 10.17
N ALA A 72 6.77 3.40 10.91
CA ALA A 72 6.70 3.50 12.37
C ALA A 72 7.29 2.28 13.11
N GLU A 73 8.00 1.39 12.41
CA GLU A 73 8.52 0.16 13.03
C GLU A 73 9.47 0.47 14.20
N GLN A 74 10.41 1.41 14.02
CA GLN A 74 11.34 1.79 15.08
C GLN A 74 10.61 2.39 16.28
N ALA A 75 9.62 3.24 16.05
CA ALA A 75 8.81 3.80 17.13
C ALA A 75 8.03 2.71 17.88
N ALA A 76 7.48 1.73 17.15
CA ALA A 76 6.77 0.61 17.75
C ALA A 76 7.70 -0.25 18.62
N LEU A 77 8.90 -0.58 18.13
CA LEU A 77 9.87 -1.44 18.82
C LEU A 77 10.54 -0.77 20.02
N SER A 78 10.79 0.54 19.94
CA SER A 78 11.47 1.29 21.03
C SER A 78 10.52 1.79 22.11
N GLY A 79 9.20 1.81 21.84
CA GLY A 79 8.19 2.31 22.77
C GLY A 79 7.69 1.24 23.74
N SER A 80 7.05 1.71 24.81
CA SER A 80 6.29 0.86 25.74
C SER A 80 4.80 1.15 25.53
N TRP A 81 4.07 0.16 25.05
CA TRP A 81 2.67 0.31 24.63
C TRP A 81 1.74 -0.51 25.50
N SER A 82 0.81 0.15 26.18
CA SER A 82 -0.26 -0.52 26.91
C SER A 82 -1.40 -0.89 25.95
N MET A 83 -1.94 -2.09 26.13
CA MET A 83 -3.13 -2.57 25.41
C MET A 83 -3.90 -3.56 26.29
N PRO A 84 -5.23 -3.69 26.12
CA PRO A 84 -6.05 -4.59 26.93
C PRO A 84 -5.99 -6.04 26.45
N PHE A 85 -5.39 -6.34 25.30
CA PHE A 85 -5.47 -7.64 24.64
C PHE A 85 -4.55 -8.67 25.29
N THR A 86 -5.11 -9.86 25.55
CA THR A 86 -4.42 -10.98 26.22
C THR A 86 -3.92 -12.05 25.25
N ASP A 87 -4.41 -12.07 24.01
CA ASP A 87 -4.14 -13.07 22.99
C ASP A 87 -3.06 -12.67 21.96
N VAL A 88 -2.25 -11.66 22.29
CA VAL A 88 -1.19 -11.17 21.39
C VAL A 88 0.13 -11.85 21.73
N ALA A 89 0.70 -12.56 20.74
CA ALA A 89 2.02 -13.17 20.87
C ALA A 89 3.12 -12.13 21.11
N ASP A 90 4.16 -12.50 21.86
CA ASP A 90 5.20 -11.57 22.32
C ASP A 90 5.86 -10.78 21.20
N TRP A 91 6.15 -11.43 20.07
CA TRP A 91 6.75 -10.77 18.90
C TRP A 91 5.87 -9.65 18.33
N ALA A 92 4.55 -9.78 18.42
CA ALA A 92 3.58 -8.84 17.86
C ALA A 92 3.17 -7.73 18.85
N ARG A 93 3.46 -7.91 20.14
CA ARG A 93 3.06 -6.94 21.18
C ARG A 93 3.48 -5.49 20.89
N PRO A 94 4.73 -5.22 20.46
CA PRO A 94 5.13 -3.85 20.15
C PRO A 94 4.29 -3.22 19.05
N TYR A 95 4.02 -3.98 17.99
CA TYR A 95 3.25 -3.50 16.83
C TYR A 95 1.77 -3.31 17.14
N VAL A 96 1.15 -4.30 17.81
CA VAL A 96 -0.27 -4.24 18.15
C VAL A 96 -0.50 -3.15 19.21
N GLY A 97 0.37 -3.04 20.21
CA GLY A 97 0.28 -2.01 21.23
C GLY A 97 0.45 -0.59 20.63
N TYR A 98 1.42 -0.41 19.74
CA TYR A 98 1.56 0.84 18.98
C TYR A 98 0.29 1.15 18.19
N ALA A 99 -0.18 0.21 17.38
CA ALA A 99 -1.36 0.40 16.56
C ALA A 99 -2.62 0.71 17.40
N TYR A 100 -2.78 0.07 18.54
CA TYR A 100 -3.85 0.36 19.48
C TYR A 100 -3.73 1.79 20.04
N SER A 101 -2.54 2.19 20.51
CA SER A 101 -2.30 3.55 21.04
C SER A 101 -2.55 4.65 20.02
N LYS A 102 -2.38 4.35 18.72
CA LYS A 102 -2.65 5.28 17.60
C LYS A 102 -4.07 5.18 17.05
N GLY A 103 -4.94 4.35 17.64
CA GLY A 103 -6.31 4.17 17.19
C GLY A 103 -6.47 3.43 15.85
N LEU A 104 -5.38 2.79 15.36
CA LEU A 104 -5.39 2.04 14.11
C LEU A 104 -6.18 0.74 14.22
N THR A 105 -6.20 0.16 15.41
CA THR A 105 -7.00 -1.03 15.74
C THR A 105 -7.73 -0.84 17.07
N LYS A 106 -8.88 -1.54 17.20
CA LYS A 106 -9.69 -1.55 18.44
C LYS A 106 -9.85 -2.96 19.03
N GLY A 107 -9.17 -3.98 18.44
CA GLY A 107 -9.44 -5.38 18.75
C GLY A 107 -10.70 -5.90 18.07
N ILE A 108 -11.10 -7.12 18.41
CA ILE A 108 -12.40 -7.72 18.08
C ILE A 108 -13.39 -7.59 19.24
N ASP A 109 -12.90 -7.53 20.45
CA ASP A 109 -13.65 -7.16 21.65
C ASP A 109 -12.74 -6.43 22.66
N ALA A 110 -13.20 -6.23 23.89
CA ALA A 110 -12.52 -5.43 24.91
C ALA A 110 -11.14 -6.01 25.30
N THR A 111 -10.93 -7.32 25.21
CA THR A 111 -9.72 -8.02 25.69
C THR A 111 -9.08 -8.92 24.65
N THR A 112 -9.70 -9.06 23.48
CA THR A 112 -9.27 -9.95 22.41
C THR A 112 -8.88 -9.16 21.16
N PHE A 113 -7.68 -9.40 20.67
CA PHE A 113 -7.20 -8.85 19.40
C PHE A 113 -7.54 -9.73 18.21
N GLY A 114 -7.55 -11.06 18.39
CA GLY A 114 -7.66 -12.05 17.33
C GLY A 114 -6.34 -12.32 16.62
N SER A 115 -5.23 -12.33 17.35
CA SER A 115 -3.85 -12.32 16.86
C SER A 115 -3.56 -13.38 15.81
N ALA A 116 -3.99 -14.62 16.03
CA ALA A 116 -3.74 -15.77 15.17
C ALA A 116 -4.77 -15.98 14.04
N SER A 117 -5.90 -15.27 14.08
CA SER A 117 -6.92 -15.37 13.05
C SER A 117 -6.44 -14.72 11.75
N THR A 118 -6.81 -15.29 10.60
CA THR A 118 -6.53 -14.64 9.32
C THR A 118 -7.30 -13.33 9.18
N VAL A 119 -6.63 -12.30 8.62
CA VAL A 119 -7.26 -11.00 8.38
C VAL A 119 -8.16 -11.07 7.15
N THR A 120 -9.29 -10.37 7.20
CA THR A 120 -10.16 -10.19 6.03
C THR A 120 -9.82 -8.88 5.30
N ALA A 121 -10.24 -8.75 4.03
CA ALA A 121 -10.12 -7.50 3.28
C ALA A 121 -10.74 -6.32 4.06
N ALA A 122 -11.96 -6.49 4.59
CA ALA A 122 -12.64 -5.45 5.38
C ALA A 122 -11.80 -5.00 6.59
N GLN A 123 -11.15 -5.92 7.27
CA GLN A 123 -10.30 -5.59 8.43
C GLN A 123 -9.05 -4.82 8.01
N TYR A 124 -8.34 -5.27 6.97
CA TYR A 124 -7.14 -4.59 6.52
C TYR A 124 -7.43 -3.20 5.95
N LEU A 125 -8.45 -3.08 5.10
CA LEU A 125 -8.87 -1.78 4.56
C LEU A 125 -9.36 -0.82 5.67
N THR A 126 -9.99 -1.35 6.73
CA THR A 126 -10.34 -0.54 7.92
C THR A 126 -9.08 0.01 8.61
N PHE A 127 -8.04 -0.82 8.79
CA PHE A 127 -6.78 -0.35 9.37
C PHE A 127 -6.14 0.72 8.51
N LEU A 128 -6.12 0.51 7.19
CA LEU A 128 -5.54 1.44 6.22
C LEU A 128 -6.27 2.78 6.21
N LEU A 129 -7.61 2.78 6.20
CA LEU A 129 -8.40 4.00 6.25
C LEU A 129 -8.17 4.79 7.54
N ARG A 130 -8.07 4.11 8.69
CA ARG A 130 -7.70 4.76 9.96
C ARG A 130 -6.31 5.37 9.92
N ALA A 131 -5.35 4.70 9.29
CA ALA A 131 -4.00 5.22 9.08
C ALA A 131 -3.98 6.48 8.20
N LEU A 132 -4.88 6.56 7.23
CA LEU A 132 -5.09 7.76 6.40
C LEU A 132 -5.91 8.87 7.11
N GLY A 133 -6.33 8.65 8.36
CA GLY A 133 -7.07 9.64 9.17
C GLY A 133 -8.59 9.57 9.05
N TYR A 134 -9.15 8.59 8.31
CA TYR A 134 -10.59 8.39 8.18
C TYR A 134 -11.17 7.69 9.42
N GLN A 135 -12.37 8.10 9.82
CA GLN A 135 -13.05 7.62 11.01
C GLN A 135 -14.17 6.66 10.67
N ASP A 136 -14.14 5.49 11.30
CA ASP A 136 -15.21 4.50 11.25
C ASP A 136 -16.50 5.05 11.88
N GLY A 137 -17.62 4.81 11.21
CA GLY A 137 -18.93 5.32 11.60
C GLY A 137 -19.24 6.75 11.12
N THR A 138 -18.21 7.50 10.66
CA THR A 138 -18.37 8.87 10.15
C THR A 138 -18.02 8.95 8.67
N ASP A 139 -16.82 8.47 8.31
CA ASP A 139 -16.29 8.59 6.94
C ASP A 139 -16.51 7.31 6.14
N PHE A 140 -16.58 6.19 6.81
CA PHE A 140 -16.78 4.86 6.23
C PHE A 140 -17.43 3.92 7.24
N SER A 141 -17.94 2.77 6.75
CA SER A 141 -18.36 1.66 7.60
C SER A 141 -17.31 0.56 7.59
N TRP A 142 -16.94 0.05 8.77
CA TRP A 142 -16.02 -1.06 8.92
C TRP A 142 -16.48 -2.35 8.21
N SER A 143 -17.80 -2.49 7.98
CA SER A 143 -18.39 -3.63 7.27
C SER A 143 -18.24 -3.53 5.74
N THR A 144 -18.07 -2.31 5.21
CA THR A 144 -17.94 -2.02 3.78
C THR A 144 -16.85 -0.99 3.47
N PRO A 145 -15.64 -1.14 4.03
CA PRO A 145 -14.58 -0.13 3.90
C PRO A 145 -14.12 0.06 2.45
N TRP A 146 -14.28 -0.97 1.59
CA TRP A 146 -13.96 -0.89 0.16
C TRP A 146 -14.72 0.22 -0.56
N LEU A 147 -15.93 0.56 -0.17
CA LEU A 147 -16.65 1.70 -0.76
C LEU A 147 -15.92 3.03 -0.57
N ARG A 148 -15.12 3.14 0.48
CA ARG A 148 -14.29 4.32 0.70
C ARG A 148 -12.95 4.21 -0.01
N THR A 149 -12.30 3.06 0.03
CA THR A 149 -11.02 2.85 -0.66
C THR A 149 -11.18 2.90 -2.18
N ASP A 150 -12.31 2.48 -2.75
CA ASP A 150 -12.64 2.67 -4.18
C ASP A 150 -12.69 4.17 -4.54
N LYS A 151 -13.34 4.99 -3.71
CA LYS A 151 -13.39 6.45 -3.93
C LYS A 151 -12.02 7.13 -3.81
N LEU A 152 -11.10 6.52 -3.09
CA LEU A 152 -9.73 7.01 -2.93
C LEU A 152 -8.77 6.46 -4.00
N GLY A 153 -9.25 5.60 -4.92
CA GLY A 153 -8.43 4.96 -5.93
C GLY A 153 -7.46 3.90 -5.39
N ILE A 154 -7.63 3.47 -4.14
CA ILE A 154 -6.84 2.40 -3.52
C ILE A 154 -7.32 1.04 -3.99
N THR A 155 -8.64 0.90 -4.18
CA THR A 155 -9.31 -0.29 -4.69
C THR A 155 -10.21 0.08 -5.86
N SER A 156 -10.70 -0.91 -6.64
CA SER A 156 -11.52 -0.71 -7.83
C SER A 156 -12.68 -1.72 -7.88
N GLY A 157 -13.29 -2.00 -6.73
CA GLY A 157 -14.41 -2.93 -6.60
C GLY A 157 -14.01 -4.39 -6.41
N GLU A 158 -12.71 -4.72 -6.40
CA GLU A 158 -12.20 -6.10 -6.32
C GLU A 158 -12.45 -6.78 -4.97
N TYR A 159 -12.75 -6.01 -3.91
CA TYR A 159 -12.88 -6.56 -2.56
C TYR A 159 -14.33 -6.73 -2.05
N GLY A 160 -15.33 -6.19 -2.71
CA GLY A 160 -16.71 -6.20 -2.23
C GLY A 160 -17.32 -7.59 -1.99
N ALA A 161 -16.90 -8.62 -2.71
CA ALA A 161 -17.37 -9.99 -2.58
C ALA A 161 -16.23 -10.99 -2.28
N LYS A 162 -15.00 -10.53 -2.08
CA LYS A 162 -13.84 -11.39 -1.90
C LYS A 162 -13.80 -11.93 -0.47
N THR A 163 -13.75 -13.24 -0.33
CA THR A 163 -13.67 -13.92 0.98
C THR A 163 -12.23 -14.11 1.46
N ALA A 164 -11.28 -14.26 0.55
CA ALA A 164 -9.86 -14.41 0.86
C ALA A 164 -9.12 -13.09 0.70
N PHE A 165 -8.17 -12.83 1.60
CA PHE A 165 -7.27 -11.69 1.53
C PHE A 165 -5.85 -12.18 1.80
N LEU A 166 -4.98 -12.00 0.83
CA LEU A 166 -3.63 -12.55 0.83
C LEU A 166 -2.60 -11.47 1.14
N ARG A 167 -1.37 -11.86 1.42
CA ARG A 167 -0.25 -10.92 1.60
C ARG A 167 0.00 -10.09 0.34
N GLY A 168 -0.25 -10.68 -0.84
CA GLY A 168 -0.21 -9.96 -2.11
C GLY A 168 -1.26 -8.85 -2.19
N ASP A 169 -2.49 -9.11 -1.74
CA ASP A 169 -3.52 -8.08 -1.66
C ASP A 169 -3.09 -6.94 -0.72
N ALA A 170 -2.53 -7.29 0.45
CA ALA A 170 -2.04 -6.29 1.39
C ALA A 170 -0.91 -5.44 0.80
N ALA A 171 0.01 -6.04 0.03
CA ALA A 171 1.07 -5.31 -0.65
C ALA A 171 0.49 -4.34 -1.69
N VAL A 172 -0.45 -4.79 -2.54
CA VAL A 172 -1.05 -3.95 -3.59
C VAL A 172 -1.81 -2.77 -3.00
N VAL A 173 -2.73 -3.02 -2.05
CA VAL A 173 -3.51 -1.91 -1.47
C VAL A 173 -2.64 -0.96 -0.66
N SER A 174 -1.54 -1.44 -0.05
CA SER A 174 -0.57 -0.60 0.66
C SER A 174 0.24 0.27 -0.30
N ALA A 175 0.70 -0.29 -1.42
CA ALA A 175 1.41 0.48 -2.45
C ALA A 175 0.53 1.56 -3.05
N ARG A 176 -0.71 1.23 -3.42
CA ARG A 176 -1.68 2.19 -3.93
C ARG A 176 -2.06 3.27 -2.90
N ALA A 177 -2.05 2.92 -1.61
CA ALA A 177 -2.36 3.87 -0.54
C ALA A 177 -1.28 4.95 -0.36
N LEU A 178 -0.05 4.73 -0.83
CA LEU A 178 0.99 5.76 -0.81
C LEU A 178 0.57 7.03 -1.57
N ASP A 179 -0.28 6.88 -2.60
CA ASP A 179 -0.82 7.99 -3.41
C ASP A 179 -2.10 8.60 -2.85
N ALA A 180 -2.73 7.91 -1.93
CA ALA A 180 -3.99 8.38 -1.40
C ALA A 180 -3.77 9.62 -0.53
N ALA A 181 -4.61 10.64 -0.74
CA ALA A 181 -4.65 11.80 0.11
C ALA A 181 -5.08 11.42 1.53
N ARG A 182 -4.39 11.97 2.53
CA ARG A 182 -4.80 11.86 3.92
C ARG A 182 -6.02 12.73 4.17
N LYS A 183 -6.90 12.27 5.04
CA LYS A 183 -8.13 13.01 5.36
C LYS A 183 -7.82 14.42 5.84
N GLY A 184 -8.47 15.40 5.21
CA GLY A 184 -8.32 16.82 5.57
C GLY A 184 -7.00 17.45 5.15
N SER A 185 -6.27 16.82 4.24
CA SER A 185 -5.00 17.30 3.70
C SER A 185 -4.93 16.97 2.22
N ASP A 186 -4.27 17.83 1.45
CA ASP A 186 -3.89 17.54 0.06
C ASP A 186 -2.62 16.66 -0.01
N GLN A 187 -1.98 16.40 1.14
CA GLN A 187 -0.78 15.61 1.25
C GLN A 187 -1.11 14.11 1.14
N THR A 188 -0.41 13.40 0.27
CA THR A 188 -0.49 11.95 0.16
C THR A 188 0.20 11.25 1.34
N LEU A 189 -0.04 9.94 1.49
CA LEU A 189 0.69 9.16 2.50
C LEU A 189 2.20 9.18 2.23
N LEU A 190 2.64 9.07 0.97
CA LEU A 190 4.05 9.13 0.59
C LEU A 190 4.69 10.45 1.01
N GLU A 191 4.05 11.57 0.69
CA GLU A 191 4.53 12.90 1.07
C GLU A 191 4.60 13.08 2.59
N ALA A 192 3.64 12.51 3.33
CA ALA A 192 3.66 12.51 4.78
C ALA A 192 4.79 11.67 5.37
N LEU A 193 5.12 10.53 4.76
CA LEU A 193 6.24 9.69 5.16
C LEU A 193 7.58 10.40 4.93
N LEU A 194 7.74 11.08 3.79
CA LEU A 194 8.92 11.91 3.49
C LEU A 194 9.05 13.06 4.50
N ALA A 195 7.99 13.81 4.72
CA ALA A 195 8.00 14.93 5.66
C ALA A 195 8.24 14.48 7.11
N GLY A 196 7.78 13.30 7.48
CA GLY A 196 7.95 12.69 8.81
C GLY A 196 9.26 11.94 9.00
N GLY A 197 10.08 11.79 7.96
CA GLY A 197 11.33 11.00 8.01
C GLY A 197 11.10 9.48 8.08
N GLY A 198 9.90 9.01 7.76
CA GLY A 198 9.60 7.58 7.68
C GLY A 198 10.26 6.88 6.48
N ILE A 199 10.54 7.67 5.44
CA ILE A 199 11.37 7.34 4.28
C ILE A 199 12.21 8.56 3.91
N THR A 200 13.22 8.38 3.09
CA THR A 200 14.11 9.47 2.62
C THR A 200 13.93 9.73 1.13
N ASP A 201 14.41 10.88 0.66
CA ASP A 201 14.46 11.18 -0.78
C ASP A 201 15.24 10.11 -1.56
N SER A 202 16.28 9.53 -0.97
CA SER A 202 17.04 8.44 -1.58
C SER A 202 16.21 7.17 -1.77
N ASP A 203 15.35 6.83 -0.80
CA ASP A 203 14.45 5.67 -0.92
C ASP A 203 13.43 5.91 -2.05
N VAL A 204 12.92 7.13 -2.16
CA VAL A 204 12.00 7.51 -3.24
C VAL A 204 12.69 7.46 -4.61
N VAL A 205 13.95 7.86 -4.71
CA VAL A 205 14.75 7.76 -5.94
C VAL A 205 14.88 6.31 -6.39
N VAL A 206 15.25 5.40 -5.48
CA VAL A 206 15.34 3.97 -5.79
C VAL A 206 14.00 3.41 -6.26
N TRP A 207 12.94 3.70 -5.53
CA TRP A 207 11.59 3.27 -5.90
C TRP A 207 11.17 3.79 -7.28
N SER A 208 11.41 5.07 -7.57
CA SER A 208 11.07 5.68 -8.86
C SER A 208 11.87 5.09 -10.01
N SER A 209 13.17 4.82 -9.80
CA SER A 209 14.03 4.20 -10.79
C SER A 209 13.55 2.80 -11.16
N GLU A 210 13.20 2.00 -10.17
CA GLU A 210 12.68 0.65 -10.39
C GLU A 210 11.31 0.68 -11.08
N ALA A 211 10.42 1.56 -10.63
CA ALA A 211 9.14 1.76 -11.28
C ALA A 211 9.28 2.13 -12.75
N MET A 212 10.25 2.97 -13.08
CA MET A 212 10.48 3.45 -14.45
C MET A 212 11.33 2.48 -15.30
N ALA A 213 12.10 1.59 -14.69
CA ALA A 213 12.83 0.56 -15.42
C ALA A 213 11.91 -0.41 -16.17
N PHE A 214 10.64 -0.54 -15.75
CA PHE A 214 9.63 -1.32 -16.47
C PHE A 214 9.05 -0.62 -17.68
N GLU A 215 9.22 0.69 -17.82
CA GLU A 215 8.70 1.51 -18.92
C GLU A 215 9.79 2.46 -19.43
N ALA A 216 10.75 1.91 -20.19
CA ALA A 216 11.88 2.69 -20.71
C ALA A 216 11.45 3.90 -21.54
N ASP A 217 10.35 3.79 -22.33
CA ASP A 217 9.80 4.89 -23.11
C ASP A 217 9.22 6.00 -22.23
N PHE A 218 8.67 5.63 -21.09
CA PHE A 218 8.11 6.57 -20.14
C PHE A 218 9.20 7.39 -19.42
N ALA A 219 10.31 6.75 -19.05
CA ALA A 219 11.47 7.43 -18.48
C ALA A 219 12.01 8.50 -19.45
N SER A 220 12.15 8.16 -20.72
CA SER A 220 12.59 9.10 -21.75
C SER A 220 11.64 10.30 -21.89
N PHE A 221 10.34 10.07 -21.83
CA PHE A 221 9.34 11.14 -21.91
C PHE A 221 9.39 12.08 -20.72
N LEU A 222 9.55 11.56 -19.52
CA LEU A 222 9.56 12.38 -18.29
C LEU A 222 10.80 13.24 -18.15
N PHE A 223 11.94 12.76 -18.62
CA PHE A 223 13.23 13.42 -18.35
C PHE A 223 13.75 14.23 -19.53
N TYR A 224 13.20 14.04 -20.72
CA TYR A 224 13.60 14.83 -21.89
C TYR A 224 13.48 16.35 -21.66
N PRO A 225 12.41 16.89 -21.06
CA PRO A 225 12.34 18.34 -20.77
C PRO A 225 13.34 18.81 -19.71
N VAL A 226 13.84 17.90 -18.88
CA VAL A 226 14.77 18.21 -17.78
C VAL A 226 16.22 18.24 -18.27
N LYS A 227 16.55 17.43 -19.25
CA LYS A 227 17.90 17.31 -19.82
C LYS A 227 18.46 18.62 -20.42
N GLY A 228 17.59 19.55 -20.80
CA GLY A 228 18.01 20.81 -21.43
C GLY A 228 18.40 21.94 -20.48
N SER A 229 18.15 21.85 -19.16
CA SER A 229 18.41 22.93 -18.22
C SER A 229 18.59 22.46 -16.78
N PRO A 230 19.51 21.54 -16.49
CA PRO A 230 19.67 20.98 -15.14
C PRO A 230 20.03 22.01 -14.08
N ALA A 231 20.66 23.12 -14.46
CA ALA A 231 21.08 24.19 -13.54
C ALA A 231 19.93 25.02 -12.93
N THR A 232 18.71 24.89 -13.45
CA THR A 232 17.56 25.68 -12.99
C THR A 232 16.61 24.88 -12.10
N PHE A 233 16.82 23.58 -11.93
CA PHE A 233 15.94 22.72 -11.15
C PHE A 233 16.37 22.65 -9.71
N THR A 234 15.55 23.19 -8.82
CA THR A 234 15.64 22.98 -7.38
C THR A 234 14.79 21.79 -6.93
N SER A 235 13.80 21.40 -7.71
CA SER A 235 12.98 20.20 -7.56
C SER A 235 12.35 19.83 -8.88
N PHE A 236 11.96 18.58 -9.05
CA PHE A 236 11.05 18.20 -10.12
C PHE A 236 9.97 17.22 -9.62
N LYS A 237 8.87 17.19 -10.37
CA LYS A 237 7.68 16.44 -10.00
C LYS A 237 7.36 15.41 -11.06
N VAL A 238 7.36 14.14 -10.68
CA VAL A 238 6.87 13.06 -11.52
C VAL A 238 5.36 12.96 -11.33
N THR A 239 4.60 13.34 -12.36
CA THR A 239 3.14 13.46 -12.25
C THR A 239 2.37 12.25 -12.76
N LYS A 240 3.00 11.31 -13.42
CA LYS A 240 2.35 10.08 -13.88
C LYS A 240 3.36 8.97 -13.99
N ALA A 241 3.44 8.12 -13.01
CA ALA A 241 4.09 6.84 -13.14
C ALA A 241 3.02 5.76 -12.95
N THR A 242 2.50 5.22 -14.03
CA THR A 242 1.72 4.00 -13.98
C THR A 242 2.67 2.88 -14.34
N VAL A 243 3.02 2.06 -13.37
CA VAL A 243 3.84 0.89 -13.58
C VAL A 243 3.00 -0.32 -13.28
N ASN A 244 2.77 -1.16 -14.27
CA ASN A 244 2.02 -2.41 -14.14
C ASN A 244 0.65 -2.23 -13.46
N GLY A 245 -0.07 -1.16 -13.77
CA GLY A 245 -1.38 -0.89 -13.18
C GLY A 245 -1.36 -0.29 -11.77
N LEU A 246 -0.19 -0.01 -11.21
CA LEU A 246 -0.07 0.76 -9.98
C LEU A 246 -0.49 2.20 -10.24
N ALA A 247 -1.14 2.79 -9.25
CA ALA A 247 -1.66 4.15 -9.36
C ALA A 247 -0.55 5.14 -9.70
N THR A 248 -0.96 6.15 -10.43
CA THR A 248 -0.11 7.25 -10.84
C THR A 248 0.41 8.03 -9.65
N LYS A 249 1.69 8.37 -9.67
CA LYS A 249 2.32 9.12 -8.60
C LYS A 249 2.81 10.48 -9.00
N THR A 250 2.68 11.37 -8.05
CA THR A 250 3.46 12.58 -8.03
C THR A 250 4.62 12.38 -7.07
N LEU A 251 5.82 12.22 -7.59
CA LEU A 251 7.05 12.25 -6.81
C LEU A 251 7.62 13.66 -6.87
N GLN A 252 7.87 14.25 -5.73
CA GLN A 252 8.52 15.55 -5.65
C GLN A 252 9.90 15.36 -5.02
N LEU A 253 10.93 15.47 -5.84
CA LEU A 253 12.31 15.48 -5.41
C LEU A 253 12.67 16.94 -5.08
N THR A 254 12.87 17.24 -3.81
CA THR A 254 12.92 18.61 -3.31
C THR A 254 14.32 19.19 -3.21
N THR A 255 15.34 18.33 -3.38
CA THR A 255 16.74 18.76 -3.33
C THR A 255 17.46 18.54 -4.66
N PRO A 256 18.40 19.42 -5.06
CA PRO A 256 19.20 19.19 -6.28
C PRO A 256 19.97 17.86 -6.23
N ALA A 257 20.42 17.45 -5.06
CA ALA A 257 21.12 16.18 -4.87
C ALA A 257 20.20 14.98 -5.16
N ALA A 258 18.95 14.99 -4.67
CA ALA A 258 17.97 13.96 -4.94
C ALA A 258 17.61 13.89 -6.43
N VAL A 259 17.45 15.05 -7.09
CA VAL A 259 17.22 15.12 -8.54
C VAL A 259 18.37 14.53 -9.32
N SER A 260 19.62 14.92 -9.01
CA SER A 260 20.81 14.40 -9.68
C SER A 260 20.97 12.89 -9.47
N ALA A 261 20.77 12.40 -8.24
CA ALA A 261 20.84 10.98 -7.94
C ALA A 261 19.76 10.19 -8.68
N TYR A 262 18.56 10.72 -8.77
CA TYR A 262 17.47 10.12 -9.52
C TYR A 262 17.77 10.04 -11.00
N LEU A 263 18.21 11.14 -11.63
CA LEU A 263 18.57 11.16 -13.04
C LEU A 263 19.68 10.16 -13.35
N ALA A 264 20.73 10.13 -12.52
CA ALA A 264 21.81 9.15 -12.68
C ALA A 264 21.31 7.70 -12.56
N SER A 265 20.36 7.43 -11.66
CA SER A 265 19.84 6.07 -11.44
C SER A 265 19.05 5.51 -12.63
N ILE A 266 18.46 6.38 -13.44
CA ILE A 266 17.69 6.03 -14.64
C ILE A 266 18.50 6.21 -15.94
N GLY A 267 19.80 6.50 -15.84
CA GLY A 267 20.68 6.72 -17.00
C GLY A 267 20.39 7.99 -17.77
N ALA A 268 19.77 8.99 -17.14
CA ALA A 268 19.55 10.33 -17.70
C ALA A 268 20.61 11.29 -17.15
N ASP A 269 21.25 12.05 -18.03
CA ASP A 269 22.27 13.06 -17.66
C ASP A 269 21.62 14.40 -17.30
#